data_f159b0d31f170397bdde3cbcec9f2eb7
#
_entry.id   f159b0d31f170397bdde3cbcec9f2eb7
#
_cell.length_a   1.000
_cell.length_b   1.000
_cell.length_c   1.000
_cell.angle_alpha   90.00
_cell.angle_beta   90.00
_cell.angle_gamma   90.00
#
_symmetry.space_group_name_H-M   'P 1'
#
loop_
_entity.id
_entity.type
_entity.pdbx_description
1 polymer ?
#
loop_
_entity_poly.entity_id
_entity_poly.type
_entity_poly.pdbx_seq_one_letter_code
_entity_poly.pdbx_strand_id
1 'polypeptide(L)'
;NEKVKILLAQALFGNPDIILLDEPTNHLDILAIEWLEDFILDYEGTIIVVSHDRHFLNNVCTHIVDIDYTKIKMYVGNYEFWYESSQLMQRMIKQQNKKAEEKIKELQEFIARFSANKSKSKQATSRRKLIDKLSVEELPASSRKYPYIGFNMDREPGKEILRVDGISKTVDGEKILNNVTFTLGRTDKVAFIGESEQAI
;
A
#
# COMPACT_ATOMS: atom_id res chain seq x y z
N ASN A 1 21.66 -4.32 -14.01
CA ASN A 1 20.49 -5.15 -14.38
C ASN A 1 20.84 -6.61 -14.65
N GLU A 2 21.88 -6.95 -15.40
CA GLU A 2 22.26 -8.34 -15.70
C GLU A 2 22.58 -9.17 -14.44
N LYS A 3 23.22 -8.58 -13.44
CA LYS A 3 23.53 -9.28 -12.18
C LYS A 3 22.28 -9.78 -11.47
N VAL A 4 21.21 -8.99 -11.44
CA VAL A 4 19.94 -9.38 -10.82
C VAL A 4 19.28 -10.51 -11.59
N LYS A 5 19.29 -10.45 -12.93
CA LYS A 5 18.80 -11.52 -13.79
C LYS A 5 19.56 -12.85 -13.57
N ILE A 6 20.89 -12.78 -13.39
CA ILE A 6 21.71 -13.99 -13.10
C ILE A 6 21.38 -14.56 -11.71
N LEU A 7 21.23 -13.73 -10.67
CA LEU A 7 20.85 -14.18 -9.33
C LEU A 7 19.46 -14.81 -9.31
N LEU A 8 18.53 -14.23 -10.06
CA LEU A 8 17.19 -14.78 -10.24
C LEU A 8 17.25 -16.14 -10.92
N ALA A 9 17.94 -16.24 -12.05
CA ALA A 9 18.14 -17.51 -12.75
C ALA A 9 18.80 -18.59 -11.84
N GLN A 10 19.73 -18.19 -10.99
CA GLN A 10 20.35 -19.09 -10.01
C GLN A 10 19.36 -19.57 -8.96
N ALA A 11 18.49 -18.69 -8.45
CA ALA A 11 17.46 -19.04 -7.46
C ALA A 11 16.41 -20.01 -8.02
N LEU A 12 16.10 -19.88 -9.31
CA LEU A 12 15.11 -20.69 -10.02
C LEU A 12 15.68 -21.99 -10.56
N PHE A 13 17.01 -22.11 -10.62
CA PHE A 13 17.69 -23.27 -11.16
C PHE A 13 17.49 -24.51 -10.28
N GLY A 14 17.21 -25.65 -10.88
CA GLY A 14 17.06 -26.92 -10.17
C GLY A 14 15.65 -27.21 -9.65
N ASN A 15 14.68 -26.36 -9.98
CA ASN A 15 13.27 -26.55 -9.65
C ASN A 15 13.03 -26.80 -8.13
N PRO A 16 13.42 -25.85 -7.25
CA PRO A 16 13.33 -26.02 -5.80
C PRO A 16 11.86 -26.07 -5.35
N ASP A 17 11.53 -26.80 -4.28
CA ASP A 17 10.16 -26.88 -3.75
C ASP A 17 9.65 -25.55 -3.19
N ILE A 18 10.57 -24.71 -2.69
CA ILE A 18 10.26 -23.40 -2.08
C ILE A 18 11.21 -22.34 -2.61
N ILE A 19 10.66 -21.21 -3.05
CA ILE A 19 11.41 -20.04 -3.51
C ILE A 19 11.10 -18.85 -2.61
N LEU A 20 12.14 -18.14 -2.18
CA LEU A 20 12.02 -16.89 -1.42
C LEU A 20 12.56 -15.75 -2.28
N LEU A 21 11.69 -14.78 -2.59
CA LEU A 21 12.01 -13.60 -3.39
C LEU A 21 11.83 -12.34 -2.54
N ASP A 22 12.89 -11.57 -2.41
CA ASP A 22 12.88 -10.28 -1.72
C ASP A 22 13.11 -9.15 -2.74
N GLU A 23 12.09 -8.31 -2.93
CA GLU A 23 12.05 -7.21 -3.90
C GLU A 23 12.52 -7.62 -5.32
N PRO A 24 11.96 -8.70 -5.90
CA PRO A 24 12.48 -9.26 -7.15
C PRO A 24 12.29 -8.36 -8.36
N THR A 25 11.35 -7.42 -8.33
CA THR A 25 11.08 -6.47 -9.42
C THR A 25 12.07 -5.32 -9.46
N ASN A 26 12.84 -5.09 -8.38
CA ASN A 26 13.80 -4.01 -8.34
C ASN A 26 14.90 -4.20 -9.38
N HIS A 27 15.16 -3.16 -10.15
CA HIS A 27 16.19 -3.15 -11.21
C HIS A 27 15.94 -4.11 -12.39
N LEU A 28 14.74 -4.64 -12.53
CA LEU A 28 14.31 -5.35 -13.74
C LEU A 28 13.64 -4.39 -14.72
N ASP A 29 13.82 -4.66 -16.01
CA ASP A 29 13.03 -4.02 -17.06
C ASP A 29 11.62 -4.65 -17.14
N ILE A 30 10.71 -4.00 -17.83
CA ILE A 30 9.30 -4.42 -17.93
C ILE A 30 9.19 -5.85 -18.48
N LEU A 31 9.95 -6.18 -19.51
CA LEU A 31 9.94 -7.52 -20.12
C LEU A 31 10.41 -8.60 -19.15
N ALA A 32 11.40 -8.29 -18.31
CA ALA A 32 11.86 -9.23 -17.29
C ALA A 32 10.87 -9.40 -16.15
N ILE A 33 10.10 -8.36 -15.82
CA ILE A 33 9.00 -8.44 -14.83
C ILE A 33 7.87 -9.32 -15.39
N GLU A 34 7.44 -9.09 -16.62
CA GLU A 34 6.41 -9.91 -17.28
C GLU A 34 6.83 -11.39 -17.35
N TRP A 35 8.06 -11.65 -17.73
CA TRP A 35 8.59 -13.01 -17.72
C TRP A 35 8.59 -13.64 -16.33
N LEU A 36 8.94 -12.87 -15.29
CA LEU A 36 8.92 -13.35 -13.90
C LEU A 36 7.50 -13.63 -13.41
N GLU A 37 6.53 -12.79 -13.77
CA GLU A 37 5.11 -13.02 -13.47
C GLU A 37 4.64 -14.34 -14.08
N ASP A 38 4.87 -14.55 -15.37
CA ASP A 38 4.52 -15.78 -16.08
C ASP A 38 5.19 -17.00 -15.44
N PHE A 39 6.48 -16.90 -15.11
CA PHE A 39 7.20 -17.99 -14.43
C PHE A 39 6.55 -18.35 -13.08
N ILE A 40 6.21 -17.36 -12.26
CA ILE A 40 5.58 -17.57 -10.94
C ILE A 40 4.21 -18.21 -11.07
N LEU A 41 3.43 -17.80 -12.07
CA LEU A 41 2.08 -18.34 -12.31
C LEU A 41 2.11 -19.81 -12.73
N ASP A 42 3.13 -20.21 -13.49
CA ASP A 42 3.30 -21.59 -13.96
C ASP A 42 4.03 -22.50 -12.94
N TYR A 43 4.55 -21.91 -11.85
CA TYR A 43 5.35 -22.66 -10.88
C TYR A 43 4.48 -23.47 -9.92
N GLU A 44 4.71 -24.78 -9.86
CA GLU A 44 3.92 -25.71 -9.01
C GLU A 44 4.32 -25.70 -7.54
N GLY A 45 5.50 -25.17 -7.20
CA GLY A 45 6.01 -25.09 -5.82
C GLY A 45 5.46 -23.93 -5.02
N THR A 46 5.99 -23.72 -3.83
CA THR A 46 5.62 -22.59 -2.95
C THR A 46 6.57 -21.42 -3.18
N ILE A 47 6.02 -20.26 -3.48
CA ILE A 47 6.79 -19.02 -3.60
C ILE A 47 6.37 -18.04 -2.51
N ILE A 48 7.33 -17.48 -1.80
CA ILE A 48 7.13 -16.39 -0.83
C ILE A 48 7.81 -15.15 -1.38
N VAL A 49 7.00 -14.12 -1.65
CA VAL A 49 7.47 -12.85 -2.21
C VAL A 49 7.32 -11.74 -1.18
N VAL A 50 8.36 -10.94 -1.02
CA VAL A 50 8.31 -9.63 -0.36
C VAL A 50 8.50 -8.57 -1.43
N SER A 51 7.54 -7.66 -1.61
CA SER A 51 7.64 -6.59 -2.61
C SER A 51 6.81 -5.38 -2.23
N HIS A 52 7.23 -4.21 -2.70
CA HIS A 52 6.48 -2.96 -2.68
C HIS A 52 5.71 -2.70 -3.97
N ASP A 53 5.92 -3.50 -4.99
CA ASP A 53 5.20 -3.43 -6.26
C ASP A 53 3.81 -4.06 -6.12
N ARG A 54 2.80 -3.19 -6.04
CA ARG A 54 1.41 -3.62 -5.86
C ARG A 54 0.85 -4.33 -7.08
N HIS A 55 1.27 -3.93 -8.28
CA HIS A 55 0.83 -4.55 -9.52
C HIS A 55 1.35 -5.99 -9.59
N PHE A 56 2.63 -6.17 -9.38
CA PHE A 56 3.25 -7.48 -9.31
C PHE A 56 2.58 -8.40 -8.27
N LEU A 57 2.43 -7.92 -7.01
CA LEU A 57 1.76 -8.70 -5.96
C LEU A 57 0.32 -9.06 -6.31
N ASN A 58 -0.40 -8.16 -7.00
CA ASN A 58 -1.78 -8.40 -7.40
C ASN A 58 -1.91 -9.48 -8.47
N ASN A 59 -0.93 -9.56 -9.37
CA ASN A 59 -0.92 -10.51 -10.47
C ASN A 59 -0.51 -11.93 -10.02
N VAL A 60 0.50 -12.03 -9.13
CA VAL A 60 1.12 -13.33 -8.83
C VAL A 60 0.68 -13.95 -7.50
N CYS A 61 0.18 -13.16 -6.52
CA CYS A 61 -0.11 -13.68 -5.19
C CYS A 61 -1.52 -14.24 -5.07
N THR A 62 -1.64 -15.45 -4.54
CA THR A 62 -2.90 -16.10 -4.14
C THR A 62 -3.24 -15.85 -2.68
N HIS A 63 -2.25 -15.50 -1.87
CA HIS A 63 -2.37 -15.21 -0.44
C HIS A 63 -1.54 -13.98 -0.09
N ILE A 64 -2.06 -13.14 0.80
CA ILE A 64 -1.33 -11.98 1.34
C ILE A 64 -1.10 -12.19 2.83
N VAL A 65 0.15 -12.09 3.26
CA VAL A 65 0.55 -12.11 4.66
C VAL A 65 0.79 -10.68 5.12
N ASP A 66 -0.05 -10.21 6.00
CA ASP A 66 0.00 -8.87 6.57
C ASP A 66 0.71 -8.90 7.92
N ILE A 67 1.83 -8.20 8.02
CA ILE A 67 2.60 -8.03 9.26
C ILE A 67 2.40 -6.59 9.72
N ASP A 68 1.48 -6.39 10.65
CA ASP A 68 1.22 -5.09 11.26
C ASP A 68 0.78 -5.26 12.71
N TYR A 69 0.93 -4.22 13.53
CA TYR A 69 0.55 -4.24 14.95
C TYR A 69 1.16 -5.41 15.75
N THR A 70 2.40 -5.79 15.45
CA THR A 70 3.08 -6.97 16.06
C THR A 70 2.36 -8.31 15.86
N LYS A 71 1.45 -8.37 14.89
CA LYS A 71 0.68 -9.56 14.55
C LYS A 71 0.89 -9.91 13.09
N ILE A 72 0.78 -11.21 12.81
CA ILE A 72 0.81 -11.75 11.46
C ILE A 72 -0.60 -12.23 11.14
N LYS A 73 -1.16 -11.78 10.04
CA LYS A 73 -2.46 -12.22 9.53
C LYS A 73 -2.33 -12.64 8.08
N MET A 74 -2.89 -13.79 7.75
CA MET A 74 -2.93 -14.29 6.38
C MET A 74 -4.34 -14.10 5.81
N TYR A 75 -4.40 -13.62 4.57
CA TYR A 75 -5.61 -13.42 3.79
C TYR A 75 -5.52 -14.26 2.53
N VAL A 76 -6.61 -14.95 2.19
CA VAL A 76 -6.75 -15.66 0.93
C VAL A 76 -7.26 -14.68 -0.12
N GLY A 77 -6.52 -14.51 -1.19
CA GLY A 77 -6.80 -13.55 -2.25
C GLY A 77 -5.56 -12.76 -2.65
N ASN A 78 -5.71 -11.92 -3.65
CA ASN A 78 -4.66 -11.05 -4.16
C ASN A 78 -4.51 -9.77 -3.33
N TYR A 79 -3.58 -8.88 -3.75
CA TYR A 79 -3.29 -7.64 -3.05
C TYR A 79 -4.51 -6.70 -2.97
N GLU A 80 -5.28 -6.57 -4.05
CA GLU A 80 -6.46 -5.70 -4.10
C GLU A 80 -7.54 -6.15 -3.12
N PHE A 81 -7.86 -7.45 -3.10
CA PHE A 81 -8.79 -8.02 -2.14
C PHE A 81 -8.37 -7.77 -0.68
N TRP A 82 -7.07 -7.98 -0.37
CA TRP A 82 -6.54 -7.67 0.95
C TRP A 82 -6.70 -6.20 1.30
N TYR A 83 -6.34 -5.30 0.35
CA TYR A 83 -6.40 -3.86 0.57
C TYR A 83 -7.82 -3.38 0.88
N GLU A 84 -8.81 -3.78 0.08
CA GLU A 84 -10.22 -3.45 0.28
C GLU A 84 -10.76 -4.00 1.61
N SER A 85 -10.48 -5.28 1.89
CA SER A 85 -10.89 -5.94 3.13
C SER A 85 -10.29 -5.26 4.36
N SER A 86 -9.02 -4.89 4.32
CA SER A 86 -8.32 -4.20 5.42
C SER A 86 -8.90 -2.80 5.66
N GLN A 87 -9.20 -2.05 4.60
CA GLN A 87 -9.84 -0.74 4.67
C GLN A 87 -11.25 -0.82 5.27
N LEU A 88 -12.03 -1.81 4.84
CA LEU A 88 -13.36 -2.03 5.37
C LEU A 88 -13.32 -2.35 6.87
N MET A 89 -12.44 -3.27 7.27
CA MET A 89 -12.25 -3.64 8.68
C MET A 89 -11.86 -2.44 9.55
N GLN A 90 -10.93 -1.61 9.09
CA GLN A 90 -10.55 -0.38 9.80
C GLN A 90 -11.71 0.60 9.96
N ARG A 91 -12.55 0.76 8.93
CA ARG A 91 -13.75 1.61 9.00
C ARG A 91 -14.75 1.06 10.01
N MET A 92 -14.97 -0.26 10.02
CA MET A 92 -15.88 -0.91 10.96
C MET A 92 -15.41 -0.73 12.41
N ILE A 93 -14.13 -0.95 12.69
CA ILE A 93 -13.55 -0.77 14.03
C ILE A 93 -13.68 0.69 14.49
N LYS A 94 -13.35 1.66 13.63
CA LYS A 94 -13.52 3.08 13.95
C LYS A 94 -14.98 3.41 14.28
N GLN A 95 -15.92 2.86 13.54
CA GLN A 95 -17.35 3.09 13.76
C GLN A 95 -17.83 2.45 15.07
N GLN A 96 -17.37 1.23 15.39
CA GLN A 96 -17.65 0.56 16.65
C GLN A 96 -17.08 1.33 17.84
N ASN A 97 -15.81 1.75 17.74
CA ASN A 97 -15.16 2.56 18.77
C ASN A 97 -15.92 3.86 19.04
N LYS A 98 -16.30 4.58 17.98
CA LYS A 98 -17.08 5.81 18.12
C LYS A 98 -18.41 5.57 18.86
N LYS A 99 -19.14 4.50 18.52
CA LYS A 99 -20.39 4.13 19.20
C LYS A 99 -20.14 3.73 20.66
N ALA A 100 -19.06 3.02 20.95
CA ALA A 100 -18.69 2.66 22.30
C ALA A 100 -18.32 3.88 23.14
N GLU A 101 -17.53 4.82 22.60
CA GLU A 101 -17.16 6.08 23.25
C GLU A 101 -18.39 6.96 23.56
N GLU A 102 -19.29 7.12 22.58
CA GLU A 102 -20.54 7.85 22.77
C GLU A 102 -21.38 7.22 23.91
N LYS A 103 -21.45 5.88 23.94
CA LYS A 103 -22.18 5.16 24.99
C LYS A 103 -21.51 5.28 26.35
N ILE A 104 -20.19 5.19 26.42
CA ILE A 104 -19.42 5.42 27.65
C ILE A 104 -19.70 6.84 28.19
N LYS A 105 -19.65 7.84 27.30
CA LYS A 105 -19.94 9.24 27.67
C LYS A 105 -21.34 9.42 28.26
N GLU A 106 -22.37 8.88 27.60
CA GLU A 106 -23.75 8.90 28.12
C GLU A 106 -23.87 8.27 29.52
N LEU A 107 -23.21 7.12 29.71
CA LEU A 107 -23.23 6.40 30.98
C LEU A 107 -22.47 7.16 32.05
N GLN A 108 -21.34 7.80 31.73
CA GLN A 108 -20.58 8.65 32.65
C GLN A 108 -21.37 9.87 33.09
N GLU A 109 -22.03 10.58 32.16
CA GLU A 109 -22.89 11.70 32.46
C GLU A 109 -24.07 11.32 33.38
N PHE A 110 -24.68 10.16 33.13
CA PHE A 110 -25.71 9.64 34.01
C PHE A 110 -25.18 9.36 35.42
N ILE A 111 -24.02 8.70 35.51
CA ILE A 111 -23.39 8.38 36.80
C ILE A 111 -23.08 9.69 37.55
N ALA A 112 -22.52 10.69 36.87
CA ALA A 112 -22.21 11.99 37.48
C ALA A 112 -23.44 12.69 38.05
N ARG A 113 -24.58 12.68 37.32
CA ARG A 113 -25.82 13.32 37.77
C ARG A 113 -26.50 12.63 38.98
N PHE A 114 -26.37 11.29 39.07
CA PHE A 114 -27.17 10.51 40.01
C PHE A 114 -26.35 9.78 41.09
N SER A 115 -25.02 9.91 41.09
CA SER A 115 -24.14 9.25 42.08
C SER A 115 -24.44 9.67 43.53
N ALA A 116 -24.86 10.91 43.75
CA ALA A 116 -25.18 11.44 45.07
C ALA A 116 -26.58 11.04 45.59
N ASN A 117 -27.44 10.49 44.73
CA ASN A 117 -28.82 10.16 45.07
C ASN A 117 -28.94 8.72 45.57
N LYS A 118 -29.22 8.51 46.85
CA LYS A 118 -29.35 7.20 47.51
C LYS A 118 -30.29 6.23 46.77
N SER A 119 -31.44 6.71 46.27
CA SER A 119 -32.43 5.87 45.59
C SER A 119 -31.94 5.38 44.20
N LYS A 120 -31.02 6.09 43.56
CA LYS A 120 -30.45 5.77 42.23
C LYS A 120 -29.06 5.20 42.28
N SER A 121 -28.45 5.03 43.45
CA SER A 121 -27.09 4.49 43.64
C SER A 121 -26.91 3.08 43.03
N LYS A 122 -27.91 2.20 43.19
CA LYS A 122 -27.88 0.87 42.58
C LYS A 122 -27.82 0.95 41.04
N GLN A 123 -28.54 1.91 40.44
CA GLN A 123 -28.52 2.11 38.98
C GLN A 123 -27.18 2.67 38.50
N ALA A 124 -26.57 3.59 39.27
CA ALA A 124 -25.22 4.10 38.95
C ALA A 124 -24.18 3.00 39.01
N THR A 125 -24.25 2.10 40.01
CA THR A 125 -23.34 0.95 40.13
C THR A 125 -23.51 -0.04 38.95
N SER A 126 -24.76 -0.33 38.56
CA SER A 126 -25.03 -1.17 37.39
C SER A 126 -24.42 -0.59 36.10
N ARG A 127 -24.54 0.74 35.92
CA ARG A 127 -23.95 1.41 34.74
C ARG A 127 -22.44 1.48 34.76
N ARG A 128 -21.78 1.56 35.93
CA ARG A 128 -20.33 1.40 36.03
C ARG A 128 -19.88 0.04 35.49
N LYS A 129 -20.54 -1.05 35.94
CA LYS A 129 -20.28 -2.39 35.45
C LYS A 129 -20.51 -2.55 33.92
N LEU A 130 -21.40 -1.73 33.35
CA LEU A 130 -21.63 -1.72 31.91
C LEU A 130 -20.47 -1.02 31.18
N ILE A 131 -19.93 0.07 31.72
CA ILE A 131 -18.75 0.75 31.18
C ILE A 131 -17.55 -0.20 31.19
N ASP A 132 -17.34 -0.96 32.28
CA ASP A 132 -16.23 -1.92 32.41
C ASP A 132 -16.32 -3.05 31.37
N LYS A 133 -17.52 -3.31 30.85
CA LYS A 133 -17.74 -4.29 29.77
C LYS A 133 -17.62 -3.72 28.36
N LEU A 134 -17.72 -2.40 28.21
CA LEU A 134 -17.54 -1.73 26.91
C LEU A 134 -16.05 -1.58 26.67
N SER A 135 -15.49 -2.48 25.86
CA SER A 135 -14.11 -2.36 25.40
C SER A 135 -14.08 -1.43 24.18
N VAL A 136 -13.30 -0.35 24.28
CA VAL A 136 -12.83 0.39 23.10
C VAL A 136 -11.60 -0.36 22.63
N GLU A 137 -11.68 -0.92 21.43
CA GLU A 137 -10.54 -1.58 20.83
C GLU A 137 -9.50 -0.51 20.50
N GLU A 138 -8.42 -0.42 21.30
CA GLU A 138 -7.31 0.45 20.96
C GLU A 138 -6.70 -0.06 19.66
N LEU A 139 -6.93 0.68 18.57
CA LEU A 139 -6.18 0.50 17.35
C LEU A 139 -4.79 1.09 17.59
N PRO A 140 -3.75 0.28 17.76
CA PRO A 140 -2.41 0.80 17.82
C PRO A 140 -2.13 1.61 16.55
N ALA A 141 -1.24 2.61 16.63
CA ALA A 141 -0.90 3.40 15.46
C ALA A 141 -0.29 2.47 14.40
N SER A 142 -0.94 2.37 13.23
CA SER A 142 -0.39 1.59 12.12
C SER A 142 1.00 2.09 11.76
N SER A 143 1.94 1.17 11.54
CA SER A 143 3.26 1.47 11.00
C SER A 143 3.20 2.08 9.58
N ARG A 144 2.05 1.96 8.93
CA ARG A 144 1.78 2.42 7.55
C ARG A 144 1.23 3.84 7.47
N LYS A 145 1.63 4.73 8.37
CA LYS A 145 1.30 6.15 8.23
C LYS A 145 2.14 6.74 7.10
N TYR A 146 1.47 7.12 6.02
CA TYR A 146 2.12 7.89 4.96
C TYR A 146 2.35 9.33 5.45
N PRO A 147 3.58 9.85 5.34
CA PRO A 147 3.80 11.26 5.59
C PRO A 147 2.99 12.07 4.56
N TYR A 148 2.25 13.06 5.04
CA TYR A 148 1.63 14.03 4.14
C TYR A 148 2.70 14.98 3.64
N ILE A 149 3.00 14.91 2.35
CA ILE A 149 3.89 15.84 1.67
C ILE A 149 2.99 16.79 0.85
N GLY A 150 2.83 17.99 1.34
CA GLY A 150 2.13 19.05 0.61
C GLY A 150 3.10 19.84 -0.27
N PHE A 151 2.83 19.89 -1.57
CA PHE A 151 3.53 20.79 -2.48
C PHE A 151 2.71 22.07 -2.61
N ASN A 152 3.25 23.17 -2.13
CA ASN A 152 2.67 24.48 -2.32
C ASN A 152 3.36 25.14 -3.53
N MET A 153 2.56 25.67 -4.43
CA MET A 153 3.07 26.42 -5.58
C MET A 153 3.28 27.88 -5.16
N ASP A 154 4.46 28.43 -5.43
CA ASP A 154 4.74 29.86 -5.22
C ASP A 154 3.97 30.73 -6.23
N ARG A 155 3.69 30.18 -7.42
CA ARG A 155 2.92 30.83 -8.48
C ARG A 155 2.08 29.81 -9.23
N GLU A 156 0.85 30.18 -9.60
CA GLU A 156 0.04 29.35 -10.51
C GLU A 156 0.73 29.18 -11.86
N PRO A 157 0.95 27.93 -12.30
CA PRO A 157 1.54 27.67 -13.62
C PRO A 157 0.58 28.07 -14.74
N GLY A 158 1.13 28.48 -15.88
CA GLY A 158 0.37 28.74 -17.08
C GLY A 158 -0.33 27.49 -17.64
N LYS A 159 -1.06 27.66 -18.74
CA LYS A 159 -1.73 26.53 -19.42
C LYS A 159 -0.73 25.55 -20.01
N GLU A 160 0.40 26.03 -20.48
CA GLU A 160 1.50 25.29 -21.06
C GLU A 160 2.69 25.37 -20.08
N ILE A 161 3.14 24.22 -19.58
CA ILE A 161 4.21 24.14 -18.58
C ILE A 161 5.55 23.89 -19.25
N LEU A 162 5.57 23.01 -20.24
CA LEU A 162 6.76 22.63 -20.98
C LEU A 162 6.41 22.42 -22.44
N ARG A 163 7.19 23.02 -23.32
CA ARG A 163 7.17 22.77 -24.76
C ARG A 163 8.54 22.31 -25.21
N VAL A 164 8.55 21.21 -25.88
CA VAL A 164 9.73 20.57 -26.44
C VAL A 164 9.56 20.52 -27.94
N ASP A 165 10.48 21.14 -28.68
CA ASP A 165 10.43 21.23 -30.15
C ASP A 165 11.70 20.61 -30.75
N GLY A 166 11.56 19.50 -31.49
CA GLY A 166 12.60 18.94 -32.33
C GLY A 166 13.86 18.46 -31.61
N ILE A 167 13.77 17.99 -30.36
CA ILE A 167 14.94 17.49 -29.62
C ILE A 167 15.50 16.24 -30.28
N SER A 168 16.80 16.27 -30.55
CA SER A 168 17.56 15.12 -31.06
C SER A 168 18.83 14.93 -30.22
N LYS A 169 19.17 13.68 -29.91
CA LYS A 169 20.37 13.31 -29.15
C LYS A 169 21.05 12.09 -29.74
N THR A 170 22.36 12.19 -29.89
CA THR A 170 23.23 11.07 -30.30
C THR A 170 24.21 10.78 -29.17
N VAL A 171 24.36 9.52 -28.78
CA VAL A 171 25.30 9.04 -27.77
C VAL A 171 26.14 7.93 -28.41
N ASP A 172 27.44 8.01 -28.30
CA ASP A 172 28.40 7.04 -28.86
C ASP A 172 28.19 6.70 -30.32
N GLY A 173 27.70 7.66 -31.14
CA GLY A 173 27.43 7.48 -32.58
C GLY A 173 26.05 6.93 -32.87
N GLU A 174 25.28 6.50 -31.90
CA GLU A 174 23.91 6.05 -32.03
C GLU A 174 22.91 7.16 -31.75
N LYS A 175 21.92 7.33 -32.64
CA LYS A 175 20.88 8.35 -32.49
C LYS A 175 19.77 7.86 -31.60
N ILE A 176 19.78 8.29 -30.36
CA ILE A 176 18.84 7.84 -29.32
C ILE A 176 17.51 8.61 -29.38
N LEU A 177 17.56 9.93 -29.58
CA LEU A 177 16.37 10.75 -29.80
C LEU A 177 16.43 11.39 -31.17
N ASN A 178 15.30 11.40 -31.87
CA ASN A 178 15.21 11.93 -33.23
C ASN A 178 13.97 12.82 -33.37
N ASN A 179 14.18 14.13 -33.38
CA ASN A 179 13.15 15.14 -33.66
C ASN A 179 11.90 15.00 -32.78
N VAL A 180 12.11 14.80 -31.48
CA VAL A 180 11.04 14.60 -30.50
C VAL A 180 10.38 15.93 -30.19
N THR A 181 9.07 16.01 -30.38
CA THR A 181 8.26 17.23 -30.14
C THR A 181 7.04 16.84 -29.30
N PHE A 182 6.83 17.53 -28.18
CA PHE A 182 5.63 17.40 -27.35
C PHE A 182 5.41 18.65 -26.49
N THR A 183 4.19 18.78 -25.98
CA THR A 183 3.82 19.85 -25.05
C THR A 183 3.14 19.27 -23.82
N LEU A 184 3.49 19.78 -22.64
CA LEU A 184 2.86 19.40 -21.38
C LEU A 184 1.98 20.54 -20.86
N GLY A 185 0.75 20.20 -20.56
CA GLY A 185 -0.23 21.08 -19.94
C GLY A 185 -0.19 21.03 -18.41
N ARG A 186 -1.01 21.87 -17.78
CA ARG A 186 -1.02 22.05 -16.31
C ARG A 186 -1.38 20.79 -15.51
N THR A 187 -2.19 19.91 -16.06
CA THR A 187 -2.73 18.72 -15.35
C THR A 187 -2.18 17.40 -15.88
N ASP A 188 -1.27 17.47 -16.84
CA ASP A 188 -0.75 16.28 -17.49
C ASP A 188 0.12 15.46 -16.53
N LYS A 189 -0.02 14.16 -16.64
CA LYS A 189 0.82 13.18 -15.96
C LYS A 189 1.45 12.34 -17.06
N VAL A 190 2.75 12.47 -17.23
CA VAL A 190 3.49 11.85 -18.32
C VAL A 190 4.50 10.86 -17.78
N ALA A 191 4.52 9.66 -18.35
CA ALA A 191 5.55 8.66 -18.12
C ALA A 191 6.39 8.53 -19.40
N PHE A 192 7.70 8.53 -19.23
CA PHE A 192 8.64 8.20 -20.32
C PHE A 192 8.96 6.71 -20.22
N ILE A 193 8.75 5.99 -21.31
CA ILE A 193 9.00 4.56 -21.41
C ILE A 193 9.92 4.34 -22.63
N GLY A 194 10.95 3.51 -22.47
CA GLY A 194 11.87 3.20 -23.56
C GLY A 194 12.82 2.09 -23.19
N GLU A 195 13.42 1.46 -24.20
CA GLU A 195 14.40 0.37 -24.03
C GLU A 195 15.76 0.89 -23.55
N SER A 196 16.08 2.14 -23.84
CA SER A 196 17.36 2.77 -23.50
C SER A 196 17.23 3.69 -22.28
N GLU A 197 17.91 3.38 -21.18
CA GLU A 197 18.02 4.26 -20.01
C GLU A 197 18.63 5.63 -20.35
N GLN A 198 19.39 5.73 -21.45
CA GLN A 198 20.00 6.97 -21.93
C GLN A 198 19.01 7.89 -22.69
N ALA A 199 17.86 7.33 -23.06
CA ALA A 199 16.80 8.07 -23.77
C ALA A 199 15.73 8.64 -22.81
N ILE A 200 15.66 8.10 -21.60
CA ILE A 200 14.74 8.49 -20.53
C ILE A 200 15.46 9.41 -19.55
#